data_cfbe1f3843ab6b86fdc15aece11b0888
#
_entry.id   cfbe1f3843ab6b86fdc15aece11b0888
#
_cell.length_a   1.000
_cell.length_b   1.000
_cell.length_c   1.000
_cell.angle_alpha   90.00
_cell.angle_beta   90.00
_cell.angle_gamma   90.00
#
_symmetry.space_group_name_H-M   'P 1'
#
loop_
_entity.id
_entity.type
_entity.pdbx_description
1 polymer ?
#
loop_
_entity_poly.entity_id
_entity_poly.type
_entity_poly.pdbx_seq_one_letter_code
_entity_poly.pdbx_strand_id
1 'polypeptide(L)'
;MLSDNNHTPVYLSITTVLFRSDIAQIQRFRDCLLESIHQLRSKRLVARVSLAVVDNAASLDGDRHSHIFTRLQGIDALRFIQPEENLGYGRAHNLCLNQGSDFHLILNPDVYLAPDALVTGIDYLRNHPDTGMVTPYGVNDQGKPLFLSKRYPTVLDFLLRGFAPAWLRNMFSGRLARYEMHDEYLSDSPCKTVEIASGCCMLLKTDLLQKLGGFSKDYFLYFEDFDLSVRLRKYALIAFVPDMKIIHDGGHAARKGWWHIRQFSKSGRLFFSRHGWKWL
;
A
#
# COMPACT_ATOMS: atom_id res chain seq x y z
N MET A 1 -4.88 -16.67 -30.19
CA MET A 1 -3.47 -16.35 -30.50
C MET A 1 -2.98 -15.48 -29.36
N LEU A 2 -2.24 -16.07 -28.42
CA LEU A 2 -1.56 -15.34 -27.36
C LEU A 2 -0.39 -14.62 -28.04
N SER A 3 -0.43 -13.30 -28.07
CA SER A 3 0.72 -12.50 -28.48
C SER A 3 1.87 -12.82 -27.52
N ASP A 4 2.93 -13.44 -28.01
CA ASP A 4 4.22 -13.52 -27.33
C ASP A 4 4.74 -12.08 -27.15
N ASN A 5 4.24 -11.41 -26.12
CA ASN A 5 4.81 -10.17 -25.62
C ASN A 5 6.14 -10.52 -24.94
N ASN A 6 7.20 -10.56 -25.76
CA ASN A 6 8.58 -10.81 -25.33
C ASN A 6 9.09 -9.61 -24.51
N HIS A 7 8.43 -9.35 -23.37
CA HIS A 7 8.82 -8.27 -22.46
C HIS A 7 10.07 -8.68 -21.68
N THR A 8 11.08 -7.83 -21.69
CA THR A 8 12.26 -8.00 -20.83
C THR A 8 11.83 -8.20 -19.37
N PRO A 9 12.30 -9.26 -18.70
CA PRO A 9 11.98 -9.50 -17.30
C PRO A 9 12.44 -8.34 -16.43
N VAL A 10 11.62 -7.93 -15.43
CA VAL A 10 11.86 -6.76 -14.58
C VAL A 10 12.61 -7.11 -13.30
N TYR A 11 13.16 -6.09 -12.67
CA TYR A 11 13.59 -6.13 -11.28
C TYR A 11 12.50 -5.54 -10.39
N LEU A 12 11.98 -6.34 -9.44
CA LEU A 12 11.01 -5.96 -8.43
C LEU A 12 11.69 -5.79 -7.07
N SER A 13 11.55 -4.65 -6.44
CA SER A 13 11.88 -4.45 -5.03
C SER A 13 10.61 -4.41 -4.19
N ILE A 14 10.68 -4.99 -2.99
CA ILE A 14 9.56 -5.10 -2.06
C ILE A 14 10.01 -4.58 -0.70
N THR A 15 9.18 -3.76 -0.07
CA THR A 15 9.41 -3.29 1.30
C THR A 15 8.20 -3.57 2.17
N THR A 16 8.42 -4.18 3.33
CA THR A 16 7.44 -4.32 4.40
C THR A 16 7.97 -3.76 5.71
N VAL A 17 7.08 -3.15 6.50
CA VAL A 17 7.42 -2.57 7.80
C VAL A 17 6.63 -3.29 8.89
N LEU A 18 7.36 -3.93 9.79
CA LEU A 18 6.80 -4.60 10.96
C LEU A 18 6.75 -3.64 12.14
N PHE A 19 5.67 -3.69 12.90
CA PHE A 19 5.56 -2.99 14.18
C PHE A 19 4.68 -3.79 15.13
N ARG A 20 5.29 -4.54 16.05
CA ARG A 20 4.60 -5.43 17.00
C ARG A 20 3.65 -6.41 16.31
N SER A 21 4.03 -6.86 15.13
CA SER A 21 3.24 -7.77 14.33
C SER A 21 3.23 -9.18 14.95
N ASP A 22 2.11 -9.87 14.81
CA ASP A 22 1.97 -11.25 15.25
C ASP A 22 2.76 -12.22 14.37
N ILE A 23 3.37 -13.25 14.95
CA ILE A 23 4.21 -14.22 14.23
C ILE A 23 3.40 -14.99 13.18
N ALA A 24 2.18 -15.44 13.52
CA ALA A 24 1.34 -16.19 12.59
C ALA A 24 0.90 -15.31 11.41
N GLN A 25 0.61 -14.04 11.67
CA GLN A 25 0.31 -13.05 10.64
C GLN A 25 1.49 -12.87 9.68
N ILE A 26 2.72 -12.73 10.20
CA ILE A 26 3.91 -12.58 9.37
C ILE A 26 4.19 -13.84 8.56
N GLN A 27 3.97 -15.03 9.13
CA GLN A 27 4.14 -16.30 8.41
C GLN A 27 3.15 -16.38 7.24
N ARG A 28 1.87 -16.09 7.45
CA ARG A 28 0.85 -16.04 6.39
C ARG A 28 1.21 -15.01 5.31
N PHE A 29 1.63 -13.81 5.71
CA PHE A 29 2.13 -12.78 4.80
C PHE A 29 3.26 -13.31 3.91
N ARG A 30 4.30 -13.89 4.54
CA ARG A 30 5.45 -14.47 3.83
C ARG A 30 5.00 -15.52 2.81
N ASP A 31 4.15 -16.45 3.20
CA ASP A 31 3.73 -17.56 2.35
C ASP A 31 2.93 -17.06 1.13
N CYS A 32 1.99 -16.13 1.31
CA CYS A 32 1.26 -15.52 0.22
C CYS A 32 2.17 -14.68 -0.71
N LEU A 33 3.15 -13.97 -0.14
CA LEU A 33 4.13 -13.21 -0.93
C LEU A 33 4.98 -14.15 -1.80
N LEU A 34 5.50 -15.24 -1.23
CA LEU A 34 6.32 -16.21 -1.96
C LEU A 34 5.54 -16.90 -3.08
N GLU A 35 4.26 -17.22 -2.85
CA GLU A 35 3.40 -17.80 -3.88
C GLU A 35 3.20 -16.82 -5.05
N SER A 36 2.94 -15.55 -4.77
CA SER A 36 2.78 -14.54 -5.83
C SER A 36 4.09 -14.28 -6.61
N ILE A 37 5.25 -14.34 -5.93
CA ILE A 37 6.57 -14.29 -6.58
C ILE A 37 6.82 -15.54 -7.44
N HIS A 38 6.42 -16.72 -6.97
CA HIS A 38 6.51 -17.96 -7.74
C HIS A 38 5.74 -17.83 -9.07
N GLN A 39 4.55 -17.27 -9.06
CA GLN A 39 3.75 -17.01 -10.27
C GLN A 39 4.46 -16.04 -11.23
N LEU A 40 5.08 -14.96 -10.72
CA LEU A 40 5.90 -14.04 -11.54
C LEU A 40 7.06 -14.76 -12.24
N ARG A 41 7.76 -15.62 -11.50
CA ARG A 41 8.90 -16.38 -12.02
C ARG A 41 8.48 -17.44 -13.04
N SER A 42 7.39 -18.16 -12.78
CA SER A 42 6.85 -19.17 -13.70
C SER A 42 6.48 -18.57 -15.04
N LYS A 43 5.97 -17.33 -15.05
CA LYS A 43 5.65 -16.57 -16.27
C LYS A 43 6.83 -15.78 -16.85
N ARG A 44 8.03 -15.92 -16.27
CA ARG A 44 9.26 -15.22 -16.71
C ARG A 44 9.12 -13.68 -16.76
N LEU A 45 8.26 -13.12 -15.91
CA LEU A 45 8.01 -11.68 -15.86
C LEU A 45 9.04 -10.93 -15.01
N VAL A 46 9.75 -11.61 -14.12
CA VAL A 46 10.73 -11.03 -13.21
C VAL A 46 12.09 -11.71 -13.35
N ALA A 47 13.14 -10.91 -13.50
CA ALA A 47 14.55 -11.37 -13.49
C ALA A 47 15.12 -11.39 -12.08
N ARG A 48 14.75 -10.40 -11.26
CA ARG A 48 15.27 -10.24 -9.91
C ARG A 48 14.19 -9.76 -8.96
N VAL A 49 14.19 -10.30 -7.74
CA VAL A 49 13.32 -9.88 -6.63
C VAL A 49 14.18 -9.57 -5.40
N SER A 50 14.03 -8.38 -4.84
CA SER A 50 14.61 -8.04 -3.53
C SER A 50 13.50 -7.76 -2.52
N LEU A 51 13.72 -8.22 -1.28
CA LEU A 51 12.83 -7.94 -0.15
C LEU A 51 13.61 -7.21 0.94
N ALA A 52 13.09 -6.10 1.39
CA ALA A 52 13.55 -5.42 2.59
C ALA A 52 12.45 -5.47 3.66
N VAL A 53 12.79 -6.02 4.81
CA VAL A 53 11.95 -6.08 6.00
C VAL A 53 12.50 -5.09 7.02
N VAL A 54 11.69 -4.11 7.41
CA VAL A 54 12.07 -3.13 8.43
C VAL A 54 11.30 -3.45 9.71
N ASP A 55 11.97 -3.97 10.73
CA ASP A 55 11.37 -4.18 12.06
C ASP A 55 11.46 -2.89 12.87
N ASN A 56 10.41 -2.09 12.74
CA ASN A 56 10.31 -0.74 13.31
C ASN A 56 10.01 -0.75 14.83
N ALA A 57 9.89 -1.93 15.44
CA ALA A 57 9.71 -2.13 16.88
C ALA A 57 10.93 -2.80 17.54
N ALA A 58 11.95 -3.19 16.78
CA ALA A 58 13.07 -3.98 17.31
C ALA A 58 13.83 -3.31 18.45
N SER A 59 13.93 -1.98 18.44
CA SER A 59 14.52 -1.21 19.53
C SER A 59 13.74 -1.30 20.85
N LEU A 60 12.47 -1.68 20.80
CA LEU A 60 11.59 -1.78 21.97
C LEU A 60 11.45 -3.22 22.46
N ASP A 61 11.34 -4.16 21.52
CA ASP A 61 10.91 -5.55 21.79
C ASP A 61 12.00 -6.59 21.45
N GLY A 62 13.18 -6.15 20.94
CA GLY A 62 14.24 -7.03 20.44
C GLY A 62 13.91 -7.69 19.08
N ASP A 63 14.84 -8.50 18.57
CA ASP A 63 14.62 -9.23 17.31
C ASP A 63 13.73 -10.46 17.55
N ARG A 64 12.48 -10.37 17.11
CA ARG A 64 11.49 -11.44 17.23
C ARG A 64 11.12 -12.06 15.89
N HIS A 65 11.53 -11.47 14.77
CA HIS A 65 10.96 -11.75 13.46
C HIS A 65 11.97 -12.15 12.39
N SER A 66 13.27 -11.87 12.55
CA SER A 66 14.27 -12.10 11.49
C SER A 66 14.33 -13.56 11.05
N HIS A 67 14.15 -14.50 11.97
CA HIS A 67 14.16 -15.94 11.69
C HIS A 67 13.06 -16.38 10.73
N ILE A 68 11.94 -15.65 10.63
CA ILE A 68 10.81 -15.96 9.72
C ILE A 68 11.22 -15.70 8.26
N PHE A 69 12.16 -14.79 8.03
CA PHE A 69 12.60 -14.35 6.71
C PHE A 69 13.92 -14.97 6.26
N THR A 70 14.32 -16.11 6.85
CA THR A 70 15.54 -16.80 6.43
C THR A 70 15.29 -17.73 5.24
N ARG A 71 16.26 -17.75 4.28
CA ARG A 71 16.27 -18.67 3.12
C ARG A 71 14.96 -18.68 2.32
N LEU A 72 14.47 -17.51 1.93
CA LEU A 72 13.24 -17.37 1.15
C LEU A 72 13.49 -17.76 -0.32
N GLN A 73 12.82 -18.81 -0.77
CA GLN A 73 12.88 -19.24 -2.16
C GLN A 73 12.28 -18.16 -3.09
N GLY A 74 12.97 -17.82 -4.17
CA GLY A 74 12.50 -16.82 -5.13
C GLY A 74 12.88 -15.38 -4.81
N ILE A 75 13.52 -15.11 -3.65
CA ILE A 75 14.09 -13.83 -3.26
C ILE A 75 15.59 -13.85 -3.51
N ASP A 76 16.09 -12.96 -4.39
CA ASP A 76 17.51 -12.90 -4.76
C ASP A 76 18.33 -12.07 -3.79
N ALA A 77 17.70 -11.11 -3.12
CA ALA A 77 18.34 -10.28 -2.10
C ALA A 77 17.37 -9.99 -0.95
N LEU A 78 17.79 -10.31 0.26
CA LEU A 78 17.04 -10.03 1.48
C LEU A 78 17.82 -9.03 2.34
N ARG A 79 17.14 -8.01 2.84
CA ARG A 79 17.64 -7.09 3.85
C ARG A 79 16.70 -7.08 5.03
N PHE A 80 17.23 -7.31 6.23
CA PHE A 80 16.51 -7.14 7.48
C PHE A 80 17.08 -5.92 8.20
N ILE A 81 16.26 -4.92 8.47
CA ILE A 81 16.67 -3.61 8.98
C ILE A 81 15.96 -3.38 10.31
N GLN A 82 16.74 -3.04 11.33
CA GLN A 82 16.26 -2.72 12.67
C GLN A 82 16.73 -1.30 13.01
N PRO A 83 15.89 -0.27 12.83
CA PRO A 83 16.26 1.09 13.19
C PRO A 83 16.38 1.24 14.71
N GLU A 84 17.21 2.18 15.15
CA GLU A 84 17.44 2.46 16.58
C GLU A 84 16.20 3.00 17.29
N GLU A 85 15.26 3.57 16.55
CA GLU A 85 14.00 4.11 17.05
C GLU A 85 12.83 3.80 16.11
N ASN A 86 11.60 3.93 16.59
CA ASN A 86 10.42 3.86 15.75
C ASN A 86 10.33 5.08 14.81
N LEU A 87 10.62 4.86 13.55
CA LEU A 87 10.61 5.90 12.51
C LEU A 87 9.21 6.31 12.04
N GLY A 88 8.16 5.59 12.44
CA GLY A 88 6.85 5.68 11.81
C GLY A 88 6.79 4.92 10.48
N TYR A 89 5.64 4.99 9.80
CA TYR A 89 5.40 4.18 8.60
C TYR A 89 6.24 4.59 7.40
N GLY A 90 6.05 5.82 6.92
CA GLY A 90 6.66 6.27 5.68
C GLY A 90 8.18 6.38 5.74
N ARG A 91 8.75 6.84 6.87
CA ARG A 91 10.21 6.93 7.03
C ARG A 91 10.87 5.55 7.05
N ALA A 92 10.21 4.55 7.63
CA ALA A 92 10.70 3.18 7.64
C ALA A 92 10.77 2.61 6.22
N HIS A 93 9.73 2.78 5.40
CA HIS A 93 9.76 2.42 3.98
C HIS A 93 10.86 3.15 3.21
N ASN A 94 11.11 4.42 3.53
CA ASN A 94 12.13 5.22 2.85
C ASN A 94 13.57 4.72 3.04
N LEU A 95 13.85 3.87 4.04
CA LEU A 95 15.17 3.24 4.19
C LEU A 95 15.54 2.33 3.01
N CYS A 96 14.57 1.99 2.17
CA CYS A 96 14.73 0.99 1.11
C CYS A 96 14.53 1.53 -0.30
N LEU A 97 14.48 2.86 -0.49
CA LEU A 97 14.12 3.50 -1.77
C LEU A 97 15.15 3.36 -2.91
N ASN A 98 16.41 3.05 -2.61
CA ASN A 98 17.51 3.12 -3.58
C ASN A 98 17.96 1.73 -4.03
N GLN A 99 17.06 0.90 -4.57
CA GLN A 99 17.39 -0.48 -4.95
C GLN A 99 17.58 -0.71 -6.46
N GLY A 100 17.48 0.33 -7.31
CA GLY A 100 17.70 0.22 -8.76
C GLY A 100 16.73 -0.74 -9.46
N SER A 101 15.53 -0.91 -8.92
CA SER A 101 14.50 -1.77 -9.50
C SER A 101 13.63 -1.01 -10.51
N ASP A 102 12.94 -1.74 -11.40
CA ASP A 102 11.94 -1.17 -12.30
C ASP A 102 10.66 -0.81 -11.55
N PHE A 103 10.22 -1.72 -10.66
CA PHE A 103 9.04 -1.54 -9.84
C PHE A 103 9.35 -1.71 -8.36
N HIS A 104 8.61 -1.00 -7.54
CA HIS A 104 8.66 -1.07 -6.09
C HIS A 104 7.29 -1.40 -5.51
N LEU A 105 7.23 -2.42 -4.66
CA LEU A 105 6.03 -2.79 -3.91
C LEU A 105 6.17 -2.36 -2.45
N ILE A 106 5.29 -1.47 -2.02
CA ILE A 106 5.04 -1.16 -0.62
C ILE A 106 3.93 -2.08 -0.15
N LEU A 107 4.18 -2.91 0.87
CA LEU A 107 3.25 -3.95 1.29
C LEU A 107 3.22 -4.06 2.81
N ASN A 108 2.04 -3.96 3.40
CA ASN A 108 1.85 -4.17 4.83
C ASN A 108 1.94 -5.66 5.20
N PRO A 109 2.40 -6.00 6.43
CA PRO A 109 2.52 -7.38 6.87
C PRO A 109 1.18 -8.06 7.19
N ASP A 110 0.07 -7.34 7.15
CA ASP A 110 -1.31 -7.82 7.30
C ASP A 110 -2.07 -7.87 5.96
N VAL A 111 -1.33 -7.77 4.84
CA VAL A 111 -1.86 -7.90 3.49
C VAL A 111 -1.39 -9.21 2.86
N TYR A 112 -2.34 -10.00 2.37
CA TYR A 112 -2.10 -11.31 1.74
C TYR A 112 -2.45 -11.21 0.27
N LEU A 113 -1.43 -11.35 -0.58
CA LEU A 113 -1.57 -11.28 -2.03
C LEU A 113 -2.26 -12.53 -2.56
N ALA A 114 -3.18 -12.38 -3.51
CA ALA A 114 -3.60 -13.51 -4.35
C ALA A 114 -2.41 -14.00 -5.20
N PRO A 115 -2.37 -15.29 -5.60
CA PRO A 115 -1.23 -15.83 -6.34
C PRO A 115 -0.85 -15.04 -7.58
N ASP A 116 -1.82 -14.51 -8.32
CA ASP A 116 -1.65 -13.75 -9.56
C ASP A 116 -1.58 -12.22 -9.38
N ALA A 117 -1.70 -11.72 -8.15
CA ALA A 117 -1.78 -10.28 -7.88
C ALA A 117 -0.59 -9.49 -8.44
N LEU A 118 0.65 -9.97 -8.25
CA LEU A 118 1.84 -9.28 -8.75
C LEU A 118 1.96 -9.38 -10.27
N VAL A 119 1.54 -10.49 -10.87
CA VAL A 119 1.48 -10.66 -12.33
C VAL A 119 0.56 -9.59 -12.90
N THR A 120 -0.66 -9.51 -12.41
CA THR A 120 -1.68 -8.55 -12.85
C THR A 120 -1.20 -7.11 -12.72
N GLY A 121 -0.62 -6.75 -11.56
CA GLY A 121 -0.15 -5.39 -11.31
C GLY A 121 1.02 -4.98 -12.21
N ILE A 122 2.01 -5.86 -12.42
CA ILE A 122 3.17 -5.59 -13.27
C ILE A 122 2.76 -5.50 -14.74
N ASP A 123 1.92 -6.42 -15.22
CA ASP A 123 1.43 -6.41 -16.59
C ASP A 123 0.63 -5.12 -16.87
N TYR A 124 -0.17 -4.68 -15.89
CA TYR A 124 -0.88 -3.41 -16.02
C TYR A 124 0.08 -2.22 -16.18
N LEU A 125 1.07 -2.08 -15.28
CA LEU A 125 2.04 -0.98 -15.33
C LEU A 125 2.90 -0.96 -16.61
N ARG A 126 3.17 -2.12 -17.19
CA ARG A 126 3.88 -2.25 -18.45
C ARG A 126 3.06 -1.78 -19.64
N ASN A 127 1.78 -2.14 -19.66
CA ASN A 127 0.88 -1.85 -20.76
C ASN A 127 0.28 -0.44 -20.71
N HIS A 128 0.47 0.29 -19.57
CA HIS A 128 -0.04 1.65 -19.38
C HIS A 128 1.09 2.60 -18.95
N PRO A 129 1.83 3.17 -19.93
CA PRO A 129 3.00 4.01 -19.67
C PRO A 129 2.70 5.28 -18.85
N ASP A 130 1.48 5.80 -18.94
CA ASP A 130 0.97 6.95 -18.21
C ASP A 130 0.64 6.66 -16.74
N THR A 131 0.53 5.38 -16.38
CA THR A 131 0.28 4.94 -15.00
C THR A 131 1.59 4.80 -14.24
N GLY A 132 1.68 5.47 -13.10
CA GLY A 132 2.85 5.43 -12.21
C GLY A 132 2.67 4.51 -11.00
N MET A 133 1.42 4.20 -10.63
CA MET A 133 1.09 3.35 -9.48
C MET A 133 -0.20 2.58 -9.74
N VAL A 134 -0.28 1.35 -9.25
CA VAL A 134 -1.52 0.57 -9.17
C VAL A 134 -1.88 0.27 -7.71
N THR A 135 -3.18 0.22 -7.44
CA THR A 135 -3.78 -0.16 -6.16
C THR A 135 -4.76 -1.31 -6.38
N PRO A 136 -4.79 -2.32 -5.48
CA PRO A 136 -5.53 -3.55 -5.66
C PRO A 136 -7.01 -3.46 -5.23
N TYR A 137 -7.79 -4.45 -5.64
CA TYR A 137 -9.05 -4.78 -5.00
C TYR A 137 -8.78 -5.57 -3.71
N GLY A 138 -9.20 -5.01 -2.57
CA GLY A 138 -9.03 -5.63 -1.27
C GLY A 138 -10.34 -6.10 -0.67
N VAL A 139 -10.27 -7.25 0.02
CA VAL A 139 -11.34 -7.75 0.88
C VAL A 139 -10.79 -8.04 2.28
N ASN A 140 -11.65 -8.05 3.29
CA ASN A 140 -11.28 -8.60 4.60
C ASN A 140 -11.38 -10.14 4.60
N ASP A 141 -10.99 -10.79 5.70
CA ASP A 141 -11.08 -12.26 5.85
C ASP A 141 -12.49 -12.83 5.71
N GLN A 142 -13.53 -12.00 5.80
CA GLN A 142 -14.93 -12.39 5.57
C GLN A 142 -15.39 -12.17 4.12
N GLY A 143 -14.47 -11.77 3.23
CA GLY A 143 -14.77 -11.45 1.83
C GLY A 143 -15.47 -10.11 1.61
N LYS A 144 -15.61 -9.28 2.64
CA LYS A 144 -16.23 -7.95 2.51
C LYS A 144 -15.25 -6.97 1.84
N PRO A 145 -15.68 -6.22 0.81
CA PRO A 145 -14.85 -5.23 0.15
C PRO A 145 -14.28 -4.18 1.11
N LEU A 146 -13.00 -3.89 0.93
CA LEU A 146 -12.29 -2.80 1.58
C LEU A 146 -12.01 -1.73 0.52
N PHE A 147 -12.63 -0.59 0.66
CA PHE A 147 -12.46 0.49 -0.29
C PHE A 147 -11.09 1.17 -0.08
N LEU A 148 -10.05 0.59 -0.68
CA LEU A 148 -8.66 1.02 -0.52
C LEU A 148 -8.32 2.26 -1.36
N SER A 149 -9.11 2.55 -2.37
CA SER A 149 -9.02 3.74 -3.21
C SER A 149 -10.01 4.79 -2.74
N LYS A 150 -9.61 6.06 -2.83
CA LYS A 150 -10.44 7.17 -2.36
C LYS A 150 -10.36 8.36 -3.30
N ARG A 151 -11.40 9.18 -3.32
CA ARG A 151 -11.34 10.53 -3.86
C ARG A 151 -10.60 11.47 -2.89
N TYR A 152 -10.23 12.64 -3.38
CA TYR A 152 -9.59 13.64 -2.51
C TYR A 152 -10.52 13.99 -1.34
N PRO A 153 -10.06 13.86 -0.08
CA PRO A 153 -10.91 14.01 1.09
C PRO A 153 -11.32 15.46 1.34
N THR A 154 -12.46 15.61 2.01
CA THR A 154 -12.81 16.87 2.67
C THR A 154 -12.68 16.76 4.18
N VAL A 155 -12.61 17.88 4.87
CA VAL A 155 -12.62 17.90 6.35
C VAL A 155 -13.87 17.22 6.88
N LEU A 156 -15.03 17.46 6.23
CA LEU A 156 -16.29 16.82 6.62
C LEU A 156 -16.25 15.30 6.48
N ASP A 157 -15.64 14.75 5.42
CA ASP A 157 -15.53 13.30 5.25
C ASP A 157 -14.76 12.66 6.42
N PHE A 158 -13.69 13.30 6.88
CA PHE A 158 -12.94 12.81 8.03
C PHE A 158 -13.70 12.96 9.35
N LEU A 159 -14.41 14.06 9.56
CA LEU A 159 -15.23 14.25 10.76
C LEU A 159 -16.35 13.20 10.80
N LEU A 160 -17.01 12.96 9.69
CA LEU A 160 -18.07 11.94 9.59
C LEU A 160 -17.51 10.52 9.84
N ARG A 161 -16.38 10.17 9.22
CA ARG A 161 -15.78 8.84 9.38
C ARG A 161 -15.21 8.59 10.77
N GLY A 162 -14.52 9.58 11.33
CA GLY A 162 -13.72 9.42 12.55
C GLY A 162 -14.50 9.68 13.83
N PHE A 163 -15.51 10.56 13.81
CA PHE A 163 -16.12 11.09 15.04
C PHE A 163 -17.64 11.08 15.05
N ALA A 164 -18.29 10.93 13.88
CA ALA A 164 -19.74 10.97 13.84
C ALA A 164 -20.38 9.69 14.39
N PRO A 165 -21.47 9.77 15.17
CA PRO A 165 -22.24 8.62 15.59
C PRO A 165 -22.88 7.92 14.38
N ALA A 166 -23.27 6.64 14.55
CA ALA A 166 -23.77 5.81 13.45
C ALA A 166 -24.95 6.42 12.69
N TRP A 167 -25.91 7.02 13.41
CA TRP A 167 -27.06 7.66 12.77
C TRP A 167 -26.68 8.80 11.84
N LEU A 168 -25.68 9.62 12.23
CA LEU A 168 -25.20 10.73 11.40
C LEU A 168 -24.43 10.20 10.19
N ARG A 169 -23.60 9.16 10.36
CA ARG A 169 -22.92 8.50 9.22
C ARG A 169 -23.92 7.92 8.23
N ASN A 170 -25.03 7.36 8.71
CA ASN A 170 -26.07 6.84 7.84
C ASN A 170 -26.77 7.94 7.03
N MET A 171 -27.01 9.13 7.62
CA MET A 171 -27.55 10.28 6.87
C MET A 171 -26.62 10.72 5.73
N PHE A 172 -25.29 10.62 5.92
CA PHE A 172 -24.28 10.98 4.93
C PHE A 172 -23.68 9.78 4.20
N SER A 173 -24.37 8.64 4.21
CA SER A 173 -23.88 7.38 3.61
C SER A 173 -23.54 7.52 2.13
N GLY A 174 -24.36 8.21 1.33
CA GLY A 174 -24.10 8.46 -0.09
C GLY A 174 -22.84 9.31 -0.31
N ARG A 175 -22.59 10.31 0.56
CA ARG A 175 -21.36 11.10 0.52
C ARG A 175 -20.12 10.26 0.86
N LEU A 176 -20.20 9.46 1.91
CA LEU A 176 -19.10 8.56 2.31
C LEU A 176 -18.82 7.50 1.26
N ALA A 177 -19.90 6.93 0.66
CA ALA A 177 -19.76 5.99 -0.45
C ALA A 177 -19.07 6.63 -1.67
N ARG A 178 -19.41 7.88 -1.99
CA ARG A 178 -18.74 8.63 -3.06
C ARG A 178 -17.27 8.89 -2.74
N TYR A 179 -16.93 9.28 -1.51
CA TYR A 179 -15.55 9.48 -1.07
C TYR A 179 -14.75 8.17 -1.17
N GLU A 180 -15.36 7.05 -0.76
CA GLU A 180 -14.76 5.72 -0.78
C GLU A 180 -14.87 5.02 -2.16
N MET A 181 -15.36 5.71 -3.19
CA MET A 181 -15.45 5.21 -4.57
C MET A 181 -16.24 3.90 -4.71
N HIS A 182 -17.33 3.72 -3.91
CA HIS A 182 -18.14 2.49 -3.96
C HIS A 182 -18.71 2.21 -5.36
N ASP A 183 -19.09 3.25 -6.09
CA ASP A 183 -19.56 3.21 -7.47
C ASP A 183 -18.52 2.61 -8.42
N GLU A 184 -17.26 2.87 -8.14
CA GLU A 184 -16.13 2.41 -8.94
C GLU A 184 -15.77 0.95 -8.65
N TYR A 185 -15.88 0.52 -7.39
CA TYR A 185 -15.62 -0.86 -6.96
C TYR A 185 -16.68 -1.85 -7.45
N LEU A 186 -17.91 -1.38 -7.66
CA LEU A 186 -19.05 -2.21 -8.06
C LEU A 186 -19.31 -2.23 -9.56
N SER A 187 -18.54 -1.47 -10.35
CA SER A 187 -18.73 -1.41 -11.80
C SER A 187 -17.83 -2.40 -12.53
N ASP A 188 -18.34 -2.98 -13.61
CA ASP A 188 -17.62 -3.90 -14.49
C ASP A 188 -16.52 -3.23 -15.35
N SER A 189 -16.26 -1.95 -15.16
CA SER A 189 -15.22 -1.24 -15.91
C SER A 189 -13.83 -1.66 -15.43
N PRO A 190 -12.92 -2.04 -16.33
CA PRO A 190 -11.72 -2.80 -15.98
C PRO A 190 -10.66 -2.03 -15.19
N CYS A 191 -10.56 -0.71 -15.34
CA CYS A 191 -9.56 0.07 -14.59
C CYS A 191 -9.97 1.53 -14.47
N LYS A 192 -9.74 2.12 -13.30
CA LYS A 192 -10.14 3.49 -13.01
C LYS A 192 -9.04 4.27 -12.37
N THR A 193 -8.94 5.54 -12.76
CA THR A 193 -8.02 6.48 -12.12
C THR A 193 -8.54 6.87 -10.75
N VAL A 194 -7.69 6.73 -9.75
CA VAL A 194 -8.00 7.10 -8.36
C VAL A 194 -7.18 8.30 -7.91
N GLU A 195 -7.69 9.02 -6.91
CA GLU A 195 -6.99 10.19 -6.40
C GLU A 195 -6.03 9.84 -5.27
N ILE A 196 -6.45 8.94 -4.40
CA ILE A 196 -5.71 8.49 -3.22
C ILE A 196 -5.72 6.96 -3.18
N ALA A 197 -4.55 6.36 -3.09
CA ALA A 197 -4.37 4.93 -2.83
C ALA A 197 -3.99 4.70 -1.37
N SER A 198 -4.49 3.61 -0.77
CA SER A 198 -4.08 3.21 0.58
C SER A 198 -2.65 2.69 0.59
N GLY A 199 -1.90 3.10 1.60
CA GLY A 199 -0.51 2.66 1.81
C GLY A 199 -0.33 1.17 2.07
N CYS A 200 -1.40 0.42 2.34
CA CYS A 200 -1.28 -1.00 2.68
C CYS A 200 -0.74 -1.87 1.54
N CYS A 201 -1.00 -1.49 0.28
CA CYS A 201 -0.47 -2.17 -0.91
C CYS A 201 -0.38 -1.18 -2.08
N MET A 202 0.83 -0.78 -2.43
CA MET A 202 1.11 0.13 -3.54
C MET A 202 2.20 -0.49 -4.42
N LEU A 203 1.88 -0.83 -5.66
CA LEU A 203 2.88 -1.24 -6.65
C LEU A 203 3.11 -0.08 -7.61
N LEU A 204 4.33 0.41 -7.72
CA LEU A 204 4.63 1.63 -8.47
C LEU A 204 5.97 1.59 -9.20
N LYS A 205 6.15 2.48 -10.17
CA LYS A 205 7.41 2.68 -10.88
C LYS A 205 8.45 3.27 -9.93
N THR A 206 9.60 2.62 -9.82
CA THR A 206 10.64 2.98 -8.85
C THR A 206 11.25 4.35 -9.13
N ASP A 207 11.48 4.68 -10.41
CA ASP A 207 12.01 5.98 -10.84
C ASP A 207 11.13 7.14 -10.36
N LEU A 208 9.81 6.96 -10.45
CA LEU A 208 8.85 7.95 -9.96
C LEU A 208 8.87 8.08 -8.44
N LEU A 209 8.92 6.95 -7.72
CA LEU A 209 9.05 6.98 -6.25
C LEU A 209 10.34 7.69 -5.82
N GLN A 210 11.45 7.42 -6.48
CA GLN A 210 12.74 8.08 -6.23
C GLN A 210 12.67 9.59 -6.55
N LYS A 211 12.10 9.96 -7.70
CA LYS A 211 11.88 11.37 -8.08
C LYS A 211 11.09 12.14 -7.04
N LEU A 212 10.12 11.50 -6.39
CA LEU A 212 9.32 12.06 -5.32
C LEU A 212 10.03 12.08 -3.96
N GLY A 213 11.18 11.40 -3.82
CA GLY A 213 11.88 11.22 -2.54
C GLY A 213 11.13 10.30 -1.58
N GLY A 214 10.26 9.42 -2.09
CA GLY A 214 9.44 8.52 -1.31
C GLY A 214 8.33 9.21 -0.51
N PHE A 215 8.01 8.64 0.65
CA PHE A 215 7.10 9.26 1.61
C PHE A 215 7.68 10.52 2.23
N SER A 216 6.86 11.53 2.46
CA SER A 216 7.29 12.73 3.18
C SER A 216 7.67 12.41 4.63
N LYS A 217 8.84 12.89 5.04
CA LYS A 217 9.40 12.66 6.40
C LYS A 217 8.64 13.39 7.51
N ASP A 218 7.73 14.30 7.17
CA ASP A 218 6.99 15.09 8.13
C ASP A 218 5.79 14.36 8.74
N TYR A 219 5.38 13.26 8.10
CA TYR A 219 4.36 12.38 8.65
C TYR A 219 5.02 11.25 9.44
N PHE A 220 4.58 11.06 10.67
CA PHE A 220 4.97 9.90 11.46
C PHE A 220 4.05 8.71 11.18
N LEU A 221 2.73 8.97 11.17
CA LEU A 221 1.69 8.00 10.90
C LEU A 221 0.43 8.71 10.39
N TYR A 222 -0.27 8.10 9.44
CA TYR A 222 -1.44 8.61 8.72
C TYR A 222 -1.14 9.75 7.75
N PHE A 223 -1.83 9.78 6.63
CA PHE A 223 -1.73 10.75 5.54
C PHE A 223 -0.41 10.74 4.73
N GLU A 224 0.58 9.95 5.11
CA GLU A 224 1.78 9.78 4.29
C GLU A 224 1.48 9.18 2.92
N ASP A 225 0.52 8.24 2.87
CA ASP A 225 0.01 7.62 1.65
C ASP A 225 -0.85 8.58 0.82
N PHE A 226 -1.65 9.39 1.48
CA PHE A 226 -2.41 10.49 0.85
C PHE A 226 -1.47 11.52 0.21
N ASP A 227 -0.46 11.97 0.96
CA ASP A 227 0.55 12.92 0.47
C ASP A 227 1.32 12.34 -0.72
N LEU A 228 1.75 11.08 -0.64
CA LEU A 228 2.44 10.41 -1.74
C LEU A 228 1.53 10.33 -2.98
N SER A 229 0.27 9.95 -2.82
CA SER A 229 -0.71 9.86 -3.91
C SER A 229 -0.90 11.20 -4.61
N VAL A 230 -1.10 12.29 -3.84
CA VAL A 230 -1.29 13.64 -4.40
C VAL A 230 -0.04 14.12 -5.13
N ARG A 231 1.17 13.85 -4.59
CA ARG A 231 2.42 14.23 -5.25
C ARG A 231 2.66 13.43 -6.53
N LEU A 232 2.36 12.12 -6.51
CA LEU A 232 2.53 11.22 -7.66
C LEU A 232 1.62 11.63 -8.82
N ARG A 233 0.36 11.99 -8.54
CA ARG A 233 -0.62 12.39 -9.56
C ARG A 233 -0.22 13.64 -10.35
N LYS A 234 0.77 14.39 -9.92
CA LYS A 234 1.35 15.50 -10.72
C LYS A 234 2.20 15.02 -11.90
N TYR A 235 2.57 13.73 -11.91
CA TYR A 235 3.49 13.16 -12.91
C TYR A 235 2.91 11.96 -13.66
N ALA A 236 2.02 11.21 -13.02
CA ALA A 236 1.46 9.98 -13.59
C ALA A 236 0.09 9.65 -12.97
N LEU A 237 -0.65 8.75 -13.58
CA LEU A 237 -1.92 8.26 -13.07
C LEU A 237 -1.71 7.22 -11.95
N ILE A 238 -2.71 7.12 -11.07
CA ILE A 238 -2.88 6.00 -10.14
C ILE A 238 -4.06 5.20 -10.64
N ALA A 239 -3.89 3.90 -10.89
CA ALA A 239 -4.95 3.04 -11.38
C ALA A 239 -5.43 2.07 -10.30
N PHE A 240 -6.74 1.95 -10.15
CA PHE A 240 -7.36 0.83 -9.45
C PHE A 240 -7.47 -0.35 -10.41
N VAL A 241 -6.88 -1.48 -10.04
CA VAL A 241 -6.83 -2.70 -10.85
C VAL A 241 -7.62 -3.80 -10.13
N PRO A 242 -8.90 -4.03 -10.51
CA PRO A 242 -9.80 -4.96 -9.81
C PRO A 242 -9.30 -6.40 -9.79
N ASP A 243 -8.57 -6.81 -10.81
CA ASP A 243 -8.03 -8.16 -10.93
C ASP A 243 -6.76 -8.38 -10.09
N MET A 244 -6.10 -7.32 -9.62
CA MET A 244 -5.06 -7.39 -8.60
C MET A 244 -5.73 -7.54 -7.23
N LYS A 245 -5.88 -8.78 -6.75
CA LYS A 245 -6.67 -9.10 -5.55
C LYS A 245 -5.80 -9.30 -4.32
N ILE A 246 -6.28 -8.79 -3.18
CA ILE A 246 -5.64 -8.98 -1.88
C ILE A 246 -6.68 -9.25 -0.79
N ILE A 247 -6.24 -9.92 0.28
CA ILE A 247 -6.93 -9.93 1.57
C ILE A 247 -6.15 -9.03 2.52
N HIS A 248 -6.84 -8.15 3.23
CA HIS A 248 -6.22 -7.27 4.22
C HIS A 248 -6.93 -7.47 5.57
N ASP A 249 -6.24 -8.09 6.49
CA ASP A 249 -6.74 -8.39 7.85
C ASP A 249 -6.67 -7.16 8.79
N GLY A 250 -6.17 -6.05 8.28
CA GLY A 250 -6.09 -4.77 8.97
C GLY A 250 -7.45 -4.05 8.96
N GLY A 251 -7.86 -3.52 10.07
CA GLY A 251 -9.13 -2.78 10.15
C GLY A 251 -9.50 -2.39 11.57
N HIS A 252 -8.72 -2.82 12.54
CA HIS A 252 -8.95 -2.51 13.95
C HIS A 252 -8.56 -1.05 14.34
N ALA A 253 -8.46 -0.15 13.37
CA ALA A 253 -8.17 1.26 13.60
C ALA A 253 -9.18 1.94 14.56
N ALA A 254 -10.43 1.49 14.56
CA ALA A 254 -11.49 2.07 15.38
C ALA A 254 -11.33 1.86 16.90
N ARG A 255 -10.40 0.97 17.34
CA ARG A 255 -10.09 0.73 18.77
C ARG A 255 -8.84 1.47 19.25
N LYS A 256 -8.25 2.32 18.40
CA LYS A 256 -6.99 3.01 18.72
C LYS A 256 -7.25 4.21 19.61
N GLY A 257 -6.55 4.26 20.78
CA GLY A 257 -6.71 5.28 21.81
C GLY A 257 -6.32 6.72 21.42
N TRP A 258 -6.38 7.65 22.36
CA TRP A 258 -6.13 9.09 22.18
C TRP A 258 -4.86 9.45 21.40
N TRP A 259 -3.81 8.66 21.53
CA TRP A 259 -2.56 8.88 20.77
C TRP A 259 -2.79 8.82 19.27
N HIS A 260 -3.55 7.83 18.77
CA HIS A 260 -3.86 7.71 17.35
C HIS A 260 -4.74 8.84 16.82
N ILE A 261 -5.71 9.31 17.63
CA ILE A 261 -6.55 10.47 17.29
C ILE A 261 -5.67 11.71 17.14
N ARG A 262 -4.74 11.93 18.07
CA ARG A 262 -3.79 13.05 18.04
C ARG A 262 -2.90 12.99 16.79
N GLN A 263 -2.34 11.81 16.46
CA GLN A 263 -1.51 11.65 15.26
C GLN A 263 -2.33 11.87 13.98
N PHE A 264 -3.53 11.32 13.91
CA PHE A 264 -4.42 11.52 12.77
C PHE A 264 -4.76 13.01 12.56
N SER A 265 -5.11 13.72 13.64
CA SER A 265 -5.43 15.16 13.57
C SER A 265 -4.21 15.99 13.19
N LYS A 266 -3.02 15.67 13.73
CA LYS A 266 -1.76 16.37 13.39
C LYS A 266 -1.43 16.16 11.91
N SER A 267 -1.44 14.93 11.45
CA SER A 267 -1.13 14.57 10.07
C SER A 267 -2.17 15.12 9.08
N GLY A 268 -3.46 15.07 9.44
CA GLY A 268 -4.54 15.65 8.63
C GLY A 268 -4.42 17.16 8.46
N ARG A 269 -4.12 17.89 9.55
CA ARG A 269 -3.86 19.33 9.49
C ARG A 269 -2.67 19.64 8.58
N LEU A 270 -1.59 18.89 8.68
CA LEU A 270 -0.43 19.05 7.82
C LEU A 270 -0.78 18.79 6.35
N PHE A 271 -1.53 17.71 6.07
CA PHE A 271 -1.97 17.36 4.73
C PHE A 271 -2.79 18.48 4.08
N PHE A 272 -3.83 18.95 4.75
CA PHE A 272 -4.65 20.05 4.22
C PHE A 272 -3.88 21.37 4.10
N SER A 273 -2.94 21.66 5.00
CA SER A 273 -2.09 22.86 4.88
C SER A 273 -1.22 22.84 3.62
N ARG A 274 -0.81 21.66 3.17
CA ARG A 274 0.07 21.48 1.99
C ARG A 274 -0.68 21.36 0.69
N HIS A 275 -1.81 20.66 0.71
CA HIS A 275 -2.51 20.28 -0.51
C HIS A 275 -3.83 21.02 -0.72
N GLY A 276 -4.20 21.90 0.21
CA GLY A 276 -5.40 22.70 0.13
C GLY A 276 -6.54 22.19 1.02
N TRP A 277 -7.22 23.14 1.68
CA TRP A 277 -8.38 22.84 2.53
C TRP A 277 -9.62 22.70 1.67
N LYS A 278 -10.22 21.52 1.68
CA LYS A 278 -11.57 21.28 1.20
C LYS A 278 -12.47 21.02 2.39
N TRP A 279 -13.44 21.89 2.62
CA TRP A 279 -14.32 21.78 3.79
C TRP A 279 -15.52 20.87 3.55
N LEU A 280 -16.09 20.94 2.32
CA LEU A 280 -17.31 20.24 1.89
C LEU A 280 -17.10 19.54 0.55
#